data_5ab3641160a951de329d3c52105c9adc
#
_entry.id   5ab3641160a951de329d3c52105c9adc
#
_cell.length_a   1.000
_cell.length_b   1.000
_cell.length_c   1.000
_cell.angle_alpha   90.00
_cell.angle_beta   90.00
_cell.angle_gamma   90.00
#
_symmetry.space_group_name_H-M   'P 1'
#
loop_
_entity.id
_entity.type
_entity.pdbx_description
1 polymer ?
#
loop_
_entity_poly.entity_id
_entity_poly.type
_entity_poly.pdbx_seq_one_letter_code
_entity_poly.pdbx_strand_id
1 'polypeptide(L)'
;MHTPDDGGHDVGEPSEQWREYRGAPTGTDRECAGWRQEAAFRLLNNNLDPDVAEDPENLVVYGGTGRAARSWDAYDAICDELRDLENDETLLVQSGKPVGRFHTHERAPRVLIANSNLVGTWDDWGHFHDLEAKGLLMYGQMTAGSWAYIGTQGIIQGTYETLAECGRQHFPDADGLEGRVVVTGGLGGMGGAQPLAV
;
A
#
# COMPACT_ATOMS: atom_id res chain seq x y z
N MET A 1 -16.01 -23.09 -9.82
CA MET A 1 -14.80 -22.41 -9.35
C MET A 1 -14.14 -21.84 -10.59
N HIS A 2 -14.42 -20.58 -10.91
CA HIS A 2 -13.88 -19.90 -12.08
C HIS A 2 -12.54 -19.33 -11.63
N THR A 3 -11.44 -19.91 -12.09
CA THR A 3 -10.14 -19.24 -11.99
C THR A 3 -10.25 -17.99 -12.86
N PRO A 4 -10.02 -16.79 -12.35
CA PRO A 4 -9.91 -15.63 -13.21
C PRO A 4 -8.76 -15.90 -14.16
N ASP A 5 -9.00 -15.67 -15.44
CA ASP A 5 -7.97 -15.60 -16.46
C ASP A 5 -7.03 -14.47 -16.02
N ASP A 6 -5.78 -14.80 -15.73
CA ASP A 6 -4.73 -13.86 -15.28
C ASP A 6 -4.32 -12.93 -16.45
N GLY A 7 -5.29 -12.26 -17.06
CA GLY A 7 -5.06 -11.14 -17.95
C GLY A 7 -4.40 -9.98 -17.21
N GLY A 8 -3.30 -10.26 -16.51
CA GLY A 8 -2.53 -9.27 -15.80
C GLY A 8 -2.03 -8.23 -16.79
N HIS A 9 -2.25 -6.97 -16.49
CA HIS A 9 -1.60 -5.89 -17.21
C HIS A 9 -0.09 -6.11 -17.22
N ASP A 10 0.53 -6.07 -18.40
CA ASP A 10 1.96 -6.13 -18.59
C ASP A 10 2.61 -4.94 -17.87
N VAL A 11 3.42 -5.22 -16.86
CA VAL A 11 4.12 -4.21 -16.05
C VAL A 11 5.47 -3.82 -16.67
N GLY A 12 5.87 -4.45 -17.76
CA GLY A 12 7.18 -4.30 -18.37
C GLY A 12 8.27 -5.12 -17.65
N GLU A 13 9.49 -4.97 -18.11
CA GLU A 13 10.65 -5.66 -17.52
C GLU A 13 11.13 -4.93 -16.25
N PRO A 14 11.62 -5.68 -15.23
CA PRO A 14 12.22 -5.11 -14.04
C PRO A 14 13.32 -4.10 -14.35
N SER A 15 13.25 -2.95 -13.72
CA SER A 15 14.16 -1.83 -13.95
C SER A 15 15.60 -2.12 -13.50
N GLU A 16 16.57 -1.43 -14.09
CA GLU A 16 17.97 -1.50 -13.64
C GLU A 16 18.11 -0.95 -12.22
N GLN A 17 17.39 0.11 -11.87
CA GLN A 17 17.38 0.71 -10.54
C GLN A 17 16.95 -0.31 -9.48
N TRP A 18 15.85 -1.02 -9.71
CA TRP A 18 15.41 -2.06 -8.78
C TRP A 18 16.40 -3.22 -8.68
N ARG A 19 16.99 -3.65 -9.80
CA ARG A 19 17.99 -4.72 -9.81
C ARG A 19 19.25 -4.35 -9.04
N GLU A 20 19.62 -3.07 -9.00
CA GLU A 20 20.73 -2.56 -8.20
C GLU A 20 20.47 -2.74 -6.70
N TYR A 21 19.28 -2.38 -6.23
CA TYR A 21 18.94 -2.44 -4.80
C TYR A 21 18.42 -3.81 -4.37
N ARG A 22 17.49 -4.39 -5.11
CA ARG A 22 16.72 -5.58 -4.71
C ARG A 22 16.24 -5.50 -3.25
N GLY A 23 15.68 -4.35 -2.89
CA GLY A 23 15.29 -4.00 -1.54
C GLY A 23 15.62 -2.55 -1.23
N ALA A 24 15.45 -2.13 0.03
CA ALA A 24 15.74 -0.75 0.42
C ALA A 24 17.26 -0.52 0.56
N PRO A 25 17.80 0.61 0.09
CA PRO A 25 19.13 1.04 0.44
C PRO A 25 19.32 1.14 1.96
N THR A 26 20.47 0.68 2.44
CA THR A 26 20.80 0.65 3.87
C THR A 26 21.79 1.76 4.25
N GLY A 27 21.92 2.02 5.55
CA GLY A 27 22.89 3.01 6.06
C GLY A 27 22.34 4.42 6.14
N THR A 28 23.24 5.39 6.29
CA THR A 28 22.93 6.81 6.57
C THR A 28 23.05 7.72 5.35
N ASP A 29 23.60 7.23 4.25
CA ASP A 29 23.73 8.00 3.03
C ASP A 29 22.34 8.10 2.37
N ARG A 30 22.06 9.26 1.81
CA ARG A 30 20.77 9.56 1.20
C ARG A 30 20.94 9.83 -0.30
N GLU A 31 19.98 9.36 -1.06
CA GLU A 31 19.84 9.71 -2.48
C GLU A 31 18.91 10.90 -2.67
N CYS A 32 18.00 11.15 -1.73
CA CYS A 32 17.00 12.22 -1.79
C CYS A 32 17.45 13.47 -1.02
N ALA A 33 16.83 14.62 -1.30
CA ALA A 33 17.12 15.90 -0.66
C ALA A 33 16.89 15.89 0.86
N GLY A 34 15.92 15.10 1.35
CA GLY A 34 15.59 15.01 2.76
C GLY A 34 15.21 13.60 3.23
N TRP A 35 15.26 13.37 4.55
CA TRP A 35 14.89 12.08 5.14
C TRP A 35 13.43 11.67 4.92
N ARG A 36 12.52 12.61 4.64
CA ARG A 36 11.11 12.30 4.38
C ARG A 36 10.93 11.68 3.01
N GLN A 37 11.60 12.23 1.99
CA GLN A 37 11.64 11.69 0.63
C GLN A 37 12.37 10.36 0.63
N GLU A 38 13.53 10.32 1.29
CA GLU A 38 14.35 9.12 1.44
C GLU A 38 13.56 7.97 2.10
N ALA A 39 12.76 8.27 3.12
CA ALA A 39 11.91 7.27 3.77
C ALA A 39 10.87 6.70 2.79
N ALA A 40 10.21 7.54 1.99
CA ALA A 40 9.26 7.08 0.98
C ALA A 40 9.96 6.22 -0.09
N PHE A 41 11.12 6.66 -0.55
CA PHE A 41 11.96 5.93 -1.51
C PHE A 41 12.35 4.54 -0.97
N ARG A 42 12.87 4.48 0.26
CA ARG A 42 13.25 3.21 0.90
C ARG A 42 12.06 2.29 1.16
N LEU A 43 10.92 2.83 1.54
CA LEU A 43 9.72 2.05 1.77
C LEU A 43 9.17 1.44 0.48
N LEU A 44 9.20 2.17 -0.64
CA LEU A 44 8.86 1.64 -1.96
C LEU A 44 9.79 0.48 -2.34
N ASN A 45 11.10 0.67 -2.20
CA ASN A 45 12.09 -0.36 -2.50
C ASN A 45 11.95 -1.59 -1.59
N ASN A 46 11.72 -1.37 -0.28
CA ASN A 46 11.51 -2.46 0.67
C ASN A 46 10.26 -3.28 0.38
N ASN A 47 9.21 -2.66 -0.16
CA ASN A 47 8.02 -3.41 -0.59
C ASN A 47 8.32 -4.41 -1.71
N LEU A 48 9.33 -4.15 -2.51
CA LEU A 48 9.75 -5.00 -3.63
C LEU A 48 10.99 -5.85 -3.33
N ASP A 49 11.44 -5.87 -2.08
CA ASP A 49 12.48 -6.78 -1.63
C ASP A 49 12.04 -8.24 -1.87
N PRO A 50 12.85 -9.09 -2.49
CA PRO A 50 12.51 -10.50 -2.75
C PRO A 50 12.15 -11.31 -1.49
N ASP A 51 12.63 -10.90 -0.32
CA ASP A 51 12.28 -11.51 0.97
C ASP A 51 10.95 -10.97 1.54
N VAL A 52 10.38 -9.93 0.95
CA VAL A 52 9.17 -9.24 1.39
C VAL A 52 8.01 -9.41 0.41
N ALA A 53 8.28 -9.19 -0.88
CA ALA A 53 7.26 -9.22 -1.92
C ALA A 53 6.89 -10.65 -2.34
N GLU A 54 5.62 -10.87 -2.62
CA GLU A 54 5.09 -12.14 -3.12
C GLU A 54 5.57 -12.42 -4.57
N ASP A 55 5.55 -11.40 -5.43
CA ASP A 55 6.05 -11.47 -6.80
C ASP A 55 6.65 -10.11 -7.20
N PRO A 56 7.89 -9.84 -6.79
CA PRO A 56 8.52 -8.54 -7.01
C PRO A 56 8.73 -8.20 -8.47
N GLU A 57 8.95 -9.18 -9.34
CA GLU A 57 9.17 -8.95 -10.78
C GLU A 57 7.91 -8.42 -11.47
N ASN A 58 6.73 -8.75 -10.95
CA ASN A 58 5.44 -8.23 -11.37
C ASN A 58 4.93 -7.09 -10.47
N LEU A 59 5.80 -6.49 -9.65
CA LEU A 59 5.48 -5.39 -8.71
C LEU A 59 4.47 -5.77 -7.63
N VAL A 60 4.18 -7.06 -7.44
CA VAL A 60 3.18 -7.55 -6.48
C VAL A 60 3.82 -7.72 -5.11
N VAL A 61 3.34 -6.97 -4.15
CA VAL A 61 3.81 -7.01 -2.77
C VAL A 61 3.12 -8.15 -2.00
N TYR A 62 1.79 -8.21 -2.06
CA TYR A 62 1.00 -9.28 -1.41
C TYR A 62 -0.41 -9.39 -1.99
N GLY A 63 -1.08 -10.50 -1.63
CA GLY A 63 -2.49 -10.74 -1.97
C GLY A 63 -2.75 -11.02 -3.45
N GLY A 64 -1.73 -11.48 -4.16
CA GLY A 64 -1.78 -11.88 -5.56
C GLY A 64 -1.84 -10.73 -6.57
N THR A 65 -2.41 -9.57 -6.20
CA THR A 65 -2.63 -8.43 -7.11
C THR A 65 -2.29 -7.06 -6.52
N GLY A 66 -1.91 -6.98 -5.25
CA GLY A 66 -1.58 -5.71 -4.58
C GLY A 66 -0.21 -5.20 -4.98
N ARG A 67 -0.16 -4.21 -5.89
CA ARG A 67 1.07 -3.68 -6.49
C ARG A 67 1.60 -2.44 -5.79
N ALA A 68 2.93 -2.28 -5.81
CA ALA A 68 3.64 -1.10 -5.31
C ALA A 68 3.69 0.05 -6.32
N ALA A 69 3.73 -0.26 -7.61
CA ALA A 69 3.69 0.70 -8.72
C ALA A 69 2.90 0.11 -9.89
N ARG A 70 2.46 0.96 -10.83
CA ARG A 70 1.62 0.55 -11.95
C ARG A 70 2.37 -0.27 -13.00
N SER A 71 3.62 0.09 -13.24
CA SER A 71 4.55 -0.55 -14.16
C SER A 71 5.97 -0.24 -13.73
N TRP A 72 6.97 -0.88 -14.33
CA TRP A 72 8.37 -0.58 -14.07
C TRP A 72 8.75 0.84 -14.50
N ASP A 73 8.24 1.33 -15.63
CA ASP A 73 8.42 2.75 -16.03
C ASP A 73 7.85 3.72 -14.98
N ALA A 74 6.72 3.37 -14.36
CA ALA A 74 6.13 4.18 -13.31
C ALA A 74 6.92 4.10 -12.00
N TYR A 75 7.48 2.95 -11.67
CA TYR A 75 8.39 2.78 -10.53
C TYR A 75 9.63 3.66 -10.68
N ASP A 76 10.30 3.61 -11.84
CA ASP A 76 11.47 4.44 -12.11
C ASP A 76 11.13 5.93 -12.03
N ALA A 77 10.02 6.34 -12.65
CA ALA A 77 9.57 7.72 -12.58
C ALA A 77 9.25 8.17 -11.13
N ILE A 78 8.69 7.31 -10.28
CA ILE A 78 8.49 7.61 -8.86
C ILE A 78 9.84 7.77 -8.14
N CYS A 79 10.79 6.88 -8.39
CA CYS A 79 12.12 6.94 -7.78
C CYS A 79 12.85 8.22 -8.16
N ASP A 80 12.82 8.60 -9.44
CA ASP A 80 13.45 9.83 -9.92
C ASP A 80 12.79 11.08 -9.34
N GLU A 81 11.47 11.13 -9.31
CA GLU A 81 10.73 12.24 -8.68
C GLU A 81 11.03 12.36 -7.18
N LEU A 82 11.19 11.26 -6.45
CA LEU A 82 11.53 11.29 -5.03
C LEU A 82 12.96 11.80 -4.77
N ARG A 83 13.91 11.51 -5.67
CA ARG A 83 15.27 12.03 -5.59
C ARG A 83 15.31 13.53 -5.83
N ASP A 84 14.55 13.99 -6.81
CA ASP A 84 14.49 15.40 -7.25
C ASP A 84 13.55 16.26 -6.37
N LEU A 85 12.74 15.65 -5.49
CA LEU A 85 11.74 16.35 -4.71
C LEU A 85 12.36 17.22 -3.62
N GLU A 86 12.09 18.52 -3.68
CA GLU A 86 12.55 19.47 -2.68
C GLU A 86 11.78 19.39 -1.36
N ASN A 87 12.34 20.00 -0.30
CA ASN A 87 11.77 19.91 1.04
C ASN A 87 10.44 20.67 1.24
N ASP A 88 10.05 21.53 0.31
CA ASP A 88 8.81 22.28 0.27
C ASP A 88 7.87 21.85 -0.88
N GLU A 89 8.17 20.73 -1.51
CA GLU A 89 7.34 20.15 -2.56
C GLU A 89 6.59 18.89 -2.08
N THR A 90 5.53 18.55 -2.78
CA THR A 90 4.73 17.34 -2.58
C THR A 90 4.52 16.63 -3.90
N LEU A 91 4.91 15.35 -3.96
CA LEU A 91 4.65 14.46 -5.08
C LEU A 91 3.25 13.86 -4.95
N LEU A 92 2.46 13.92 -6.02
CA LEU A 92 1.19 13.24 -6.14
C LEU A 92 1.35 11.96 -6.98
N VAL A 93 0.98 10.83 -6.41
CA VAL A 93 0.97 9.51 -7.06
C VAL A 93 -0.47 9.02 -7.14
N GLN A 94 -0.89 8.61 -8.32
CA GLN A 94 -2.24 8.11 -8.54
C GLN A 94 -2.20 6.73 -9.21
N SER A 95 -2.82 5.75 -8.56
CA SER A 95 -2.84 4.37 -9.03
C SER A 95 -1.44 3.91 -9.49
N GLY A 96 -0.43 4.12 -8.62
CA GLY A 96 0.94 3.70 -8.83
C GLY A 96 1.73 4.43 -9.91
N LYS A 97 1.32 5.65 -10.28
CA LYS A 97 2.04 6.50 -11.25
C LYS A 97 2.17 7.92 -10.73
N PRO A 98 3.35 8.58 -10.85
CA PRO A 98 3.48 9.99 -10.50
C PRO A 98 2.69 10.84 -11.50
N VAL A 99 1.87 11.76 -11.00
CA VAL A 99 0.97 12.59 -11.82
C VAL A 99 1.16 14.08 -11.62
N GLY A 100 1.93 14.49 -10.62
CA GLY A 100 2.22 15.89 -10.40
C GLY A 100 3.14 16.13 -9.22
N ARG A 101 3.88 17.26 -9.28
CA ARG A 101 4.70 17.79 -8.21
C ARG A 101 4.27 19.22 -7.94
N PHE A 102 4.03 19.56 -6.70
CA PHE A 102 3.45 20.85 -6.30
C PHE A 102 4.28 21.50 -5.22
N HIS A 103 4.50 22.80 -5.35
CA HIS A 103 5.00 23.59 -4.22
C HIS A 103 3.98 23.59 -3.09
N THR A 104 4.45 23.25 -1.91
CA THR A 104 3.65 23.23 -0.67
C THR A 104 4.41 23.99 0.42
N HIS A 105 4.85 23.33 1.46
CA HIS A 105 5.68 23.90 2.52
C HIS A 105 6.40 22.77 3.27
N GLU A 106 7.45 23.10 4.02
CA GLU A 106 8.31 22.12 4.69
C GLU A 106 7.57 21.13 5.61
N ARG A 107 6.43 21.51 6.17
CA ARG A 107 5.62 20.65 7.05
C ARG A 107 4.57 19.83 6.30
N ALA A 108 4.37 20.06 5.01
CA ALA A 108 3.45 19.29 4.19
C ALA A 108 3.96 17.85 4.01
N PRO A 109 3.05 16.89 3.73
CA PRO A 109 3.44 15.55 3.30
C PRO A 109 4.32 15.63 2.05
N ARG A 110 5.37 14.81 2.00
CA ARG A 110 6.22 14.74 0.79
C ARG A 110 5.54 13.95 -0.33
N VAL A 111 4.69 13.01 0.00
CA VAL A 111 3.97 12.19 -0.97
C VAL A 111 2.50 12.12 -0.58
N LEU A 112 1.62 12.30 -1.56
CA LEU A 112 0.20 11.99 -1.48
C LEU A 112 -0.12 10.90 -2.47
N ILE A 113 -0.73 9.83 -2.00
CA ILE A 113 -1.06 8.65 -2.80
C ILE A 113 -2.57 8.46 -2.84
N ALA A 114 -3.11 8.30 -4.05
CA ALA A 114 -4.50 7.92 -4.29
C ALA A 114 -4.54 6.65 -5.13
N ASN A 115 -5.13 5.59 -4.59
CA ASN A 115 -5.19 4.30 -5.27
C ASN A 115 -6.62 3.93 -5.61
N SER A 116 -6.80 3.31 -6.78
CA SER A 116 -8.05 2.65 -7.20
C SER A 116 -9.29 3.54 -7.10
N ASN A 117 -9.16 4.84 -7.32
CA ASN A 117 -10.24 5.79 -7.18
C ASN A 117 -11.14 5.79 -8.43
N LEU A 118 -12.31 5.20 -8.31
CA LEU A 118 -13.41 5.35 -9.26
C LEU A 118 -14.45 6.33 -8.70
N VAL A 119 -15.17 7.01 -9.58
CA VAL A 119 -16.09 8.09 -9.20
C VAL A 119 -17.43 7.90 -9.91
N GLY A 120 -18.52 8.12 -9.14
CA GLY A 120 -19.88 8.18 -9.68
C GLY A 120 -20.37 6.84 -10.22
N THR A 121 -20.92 6.87 -11.43
CA THR A 121 -21.52 5.69 -12.07
C THR A 121 -20.54 4.68 -12.64
N TRP A 122 -19.23 4.91 -12.47
CA TRP A 122 -18.16 4.04 -12.97
C TRP A 122 -17.49 3.21 -11.88
N ASP A 123 -18.08 3.11 -10.71
CA ASP A 123 -17.52 2.45 -9.53
C ASP A 123 -17.86 0.94 -9.46
N ASP A 124 -17.99 0.28 -10.61
CA ASP A 124 -18.17 -1.16 -10.69
C ASP A 124 -16.86 -1.90 -11.01
N TRP A 125 -16.81 -3.17 -10.61
CA TRP A 125 -15.64 -4.02 -10.82
C TRP A 125 -15.32 -4.29 -12.29
N GLY A 126 -16.31 -4.32 -13.16
CA GLY A 126 -16.10 -4.50 -14.59
C GLY A 126 -15.30 -3.35 -15.18
N HIS A 127 -15.73 -2.12 -14.88
CA HIS A 127 -14.99 -0.92 -15.28
C HIS A 127 -13.59 -0.83 -14.67
N PHE A 128 -13.47 -1.23 -13.39
CA PHE A 128 -12.15 -1.30 -12.73
C PHE A 128 -11.19 -2.21 -13.48
N HIS A 129 -11.59 -3.44 -13.79
CA HIS A 129 -10.75 -4.40 -14.50
C HIS A 129 -10.46 -3.99 -15.94
N ASP A 130 -11.40 -3.34 -16.61
CA ASP A 130 -11.18 -2.78 -17.95
C ASP A 130 -10.08 -1.70 -17.94
N LEU A 131 -10.05 -0.85 -16.91
CA LEU A 131 -9.01 0.17 -16.76
C LEU A 131 -7.67 -0.44 -16.37
N GLU A 132 -7.69 -1.43 -15.49
CA GLU A 132 -6.49 -2.17 -15.07
C GLU A 132 -5.85 -2.88 -16.26
N ALA A 133 -6.63 -3.60 -17.07
CA ALA A 133 -6.15 -4.27 -18.27
C ALA A 133 -5.57 -3.30 -19.32
N LYS A 134 -6.03 -2.05 -19.34
CA LYS A 134 -5.48 -0.98 -20.20
C LYS A 134 -4.26 -0.28 -19.62
N GLY A 135 -3.78 -0.68 -18.45
CA GLY A 135 -2.68 -0.02 -17.74
C GLY A 135 -3.00 1.41 -17.25
N LEU A 136 -4.27 1.74 -17.11
CA LEU A 136 -4.71 3.08 -16.66
C LEU A 136 -4.95 3.16 -15.16
N LEU A 137 -5.03 2.01 -14.51
CA LEU A 137 -5.28 1.88 -13.09
C LEU A 137 -4.51 0.66 -12.56
N MET A 138 -4.20 0.64 -11.28
CA MET A 138 -3.69 -0.55 -10.60
C MET A 138 -4.47 -0.81 -9.32
N TYR A 139 -4.52 -2.06 -8.89
CA TYR A 139 -4.98 -2.43 -7.57
C TYR A 139 -3.84 -2.22 -6.56
N GLY A 140 -3.79 -1.01 -5.99
CA GLY A 140 -2.81 -0.63 -4.98
C GLY A 140 -3.33 -0.90 -3.58
N GLN A 141 -3.33 -2.15 -3.16
CA GLN A 141 -3.89 -2.59 -1.89
C GLN A 141 -3.07 -2.08 -0.71
N MET A 142 -3.70 -1.29 0.17
CA MET A 142 -3.16 -0.86 1.48
C MET A 142 -1.66 -0.51 1.46
N THR A 143 -0.83 -1.23 2.23
CA THR A 143 0.62 -1.01 2.32
C THR A 143 1.38 -1.29 1.03
N ALA A 144 0.87 -2.13 0.15
CA ALA A 144 1.45 -2.32 -1.17
C ALA A 144 1.46 -1.02 -1.96
N GLY A 145 0.29 -0.42 -2.16
CA GLY A 145 0.13 0.79 -2.94
C GLY A 145 0.54 2.08 -2.25
N SER A 146 0.57 2.12 -0.91
CA SER A 146 0.99 3.29 -0.13
C SER A 146 2.44 3.24 0.35
N TRP A 147 3.13 2.13 0.17
CA TRP A 147 4.51 1.86 0.56
C TRP A 147 4.79 1.96 2.07
N ALA A 148 3.80 2.18 2.88
CA ALA A 148 3.95 2.42 4.30
C ALA A 148 3.14 1.42 5.11
N TYR A 149 3.81 0.63 5.94
CA TYR A 149 3.17 -0.22 6.92
C TYR A 149 2.76 0.62 8.14
N ILE A 150 1.45 0.67 8.40
CA ILE A 150 0.90 1.48 9.49
C ILE A 150 1.19 0.84 10.86
N GLY A 151 1.41 -0.47 10.88
CA GLY A 151 1.66 -1.22 12.11
C GLY A 151 0.36 -1.76 12.74
N THR A 152 0.56 -2.64 13.72
CA THR A 152 -0.53 -3.40 14.36
C THR A 152 -1.47 -2.53 15.19
N GLN A 153 -1.03 -1.35 15.67
CA GLN A 153 -1.82 -0.49 16.54
C GLN A 153 -3.15 -0.04 15.90
N GLY A 154 -3.18 0.28 14.61
CA GLY A 154 -4.40 0.67 13.91
C GLY A 154 -5.39 -0.49 13.77
N ILE A 155 -4.89 -1.69 13.56
CA ILE A 155 -5.69 -2.92 13.48
C ILE A 155 -6.24 -3.29 14.86
N ILE A 156 -5.44 -3.17 15.92
CA ILE A 156 -5.89 -3.37 17.31
C ILE A 156 -7.03 -2.44 17.62
N GLN A 157 -6.87 -1.14 17.34
CA GLN A 157 -7.90 -0.12 17.57
C GLN A 157 -9.20 -0.44 16.81
N GLY A 158 -9.12 -0.67 15.50
CA GLY A 158 -10.30 -0.95 14.70
C GLY A 158 -11.03 -2.22 15.12
N THR A 159 -10.29 -3.27 15.45
CA THR A 159 -10.85 -4.54 15.96
C THR A 159 -11.48 -4.34 17.33
N TYR A 160 -10.81 -3.65 18.24
CA TYR A 160 -11.35 -3.35 19.58
C TYR A 160 -12.68 -2.58 19.48
N GLU A 161 -12.74 -1.49 18.71
CA GLU A 161 -13.95 -0.69 18.53
C GLU A 161 -15.08 -1.51 17.92
N THR A 162 -14.78 -2.38 16.95
CA THR A 162 -15.77 -3.28 16.34
C THR A 162 -16.32 -4.26 17.36
N LEU A 163 -15.47 -4.91 18.15
CA LEU A 163 -15.87 -5.87 19.17
C LEU A 163 -16.60 -5.20 20.33
N ALA A 164 -16.17 -4.01 20.75
CA ALA A 164 -16.87 -3.22 21.76
C ALA A 164 -18.28 -2.83 21.31
N GLU A 165 -18.43 -2.44 20.04
CA GLU A 165 -19.74 -2.16 19.48
C GLU A 165 -20.63 -3.40 19.37
N CYS A 166 -20.06 -4.55 18.95
CA CYS A 166 -20.77 -5.82 18.99
C CYS A 166 -21.25 -6.17 20.41
N GLY A 167 -20.40 -5.96 21.42
CA GLY A 167 -20.75 -6.15 22.82
C GLY A 167 -21.97 -5.29 23.24
N ARG A 168 -21.92 -4.00 22.92
CA ARG A 168 -23.01 -3.06 23.23
C ARG A 168 -24.33 -3.43 22.55
N GLN A 169 -24.29 -3.87 21.31
CA GLN A 169 -25.49 -4.18 20.54
C GLN A 169 -26.09 -5.55 20.91
N HIS A 170 -25.27 -6.55 21.15
CA HIS A 170 -25.75 -7.93 21.33
C HIS A 170 -25.75 -8.42 22.77
N PHE A 171 -25.01 -7.76 23.65
CA PHE A 171 -24.90 -8.14 25.07
C PHE A 171 -25.00 -6.91 25.98
N PRO A 172 -26.12 -6.13 25.94
CA PRO A 172 -26.25 -4.86 26.65
C PRO A 172 -26.17 -4.99 28.17
N ASP A 173 -26.43 -6.18 28.72
CA ASP A 173 -26.40 -6.46 30.15
C ASP A 173 -25.03 -6.99 30.64
N ALA A 174 -24.05 -7.13 29.74
CA ALA A 174 -22.71 -7.56 30.07
C ALA A 174 -21.70 -6.41 30.03
N ASP A 175 -20.59 -6.57 30.73
CA ASP A 175 -19.46 -5.65 30.60
C ASP A 175 -18.63 -6.03 29.36
N GLY A 176 -19.01 -5.47 28.21
CA GLY A 176 -18.40 -5.78 26.93
C GLY A 176 -18.62 -7.22 26.48
N LEU A 177 -17.53 -7.96 26.25
CA LEU A 177 -17.54 -9.37 25.82
C LEU A 177 -17.16 -10.34 26.95
N GLU A 178 -17.20 -9.91 28.21
CA GLU A 178 -16.83 -10.76 29.33
C GLU A 178 -17.62 -12.07 29.31
N GLY A 179 -16.91 -13.20 29.47
CA GLY A 179 -17.47 -14.53 29.44
C GLY A 179 -17.90 -15.04 28.06
N ARG A 180 -17.58 -14.33 26.99
CA ARG A 180 -17.86 -14.74 25.61
C ARG A 180 -16.64 -15.37 24.96
N VAL A 181 -16.89 -16.21 23.98
CA VAL A 181 -15.84 -16.82 23.16
C VAL A 181 -15.82 -16.12 21.81
N VAL A 182 -14.66 -15.56 21.45
CA VAL A 182 -14.42 -14.99 20.11
C VAL A 182 -13.60 -15.98 19.31
N VAL A 183 -14.07 -16.34 18.12
CA VAL A 183 -13.38 -17.25 17.21
C VAL A 183 -12.93 -16.46 15.99
N THR A 184 -11.66 -16.55 15.68
CA THR A 184 -11.06 -15.90 14.52
C THR A 184 -10.03 -16.82 13.85
N GLY A 185 -9.57 -16.49 12.65
CA GLY A 185 -8.58 -17.26 11.91
C GLY A 185 -7.37 -16.42 11.56
N GLY A 186 -6.17 -17.04 11.55
CA GLY A 186 -4.91 -16.41 11.18
C GLY A 186 -4.21 -15.73 12.35
N LEU A 187 -2.87 -15.73 12.30
CA LEU A 187 -1.97 -15.10 13.27
C LEU A 187 -0.88 -14.24 12.58
N GLY A 188 -1.13 -13.82 11.34
CA GLY A 188 -0.26 -12.88 10.63
C GLY A 188 -0.35 -11.46 11.18
N GLY A 189 0.18 -10.48 10.44
CA GLY A 189 0.21 -9.07 10.86
C GLY A 189 -1.15 -8.50 11.26
N MET A 190 -2.22 -8.89 10.57
CA MET A 190 -3.59 -8.48 10.90
C MET A 190 -4.24 -9.42 11.93
N GLY A 191 -4.22 -10.73 11.69
CA GLY A 191 -4.86 -11.71 12.54
C GLY A 191 -4.26 -11.76 13.95
N GLY A 192 -2.97 -11.54 14.10
CA GLY A 192 -2.28 -11.47 15.38
C GLY A 192 -2.70 -10.30 16.28
N ALA A 193 -3.28 -9.24 15.71
CA ALA A 193 -3.82 -8.12 16.47
C ALA A 193 -5.17 -8.45 17.17
N GLN A 194 -5.92 -9.37 16.63
CA GLN A 194 -7.27 -9.70 17.12
C GLN A 194 -7.30 -10.23 18.55
N PRO A 195 -6.45 -11.20 18.96
CA PRO A 195 -6.39 -11.64 20.36
C PRO A 195 -6.03 -10.51 21.35
N LEU A 196 -5.25 -9.53 20.90
CA LEU A 196 -4.90 -8.37 21.74
C LEU A 196 -6.07 -7.39 21.86
N ALA A 197 -6.90 -7.30 20.85
CA ALA A 197 -8.08 -6.43 20.86
C ALA A 197 -9.24 -7.01 21.68
N VAL A 198 -9.37 -8.35 21.74
CA VAL A 198 -10.37 -9.06 22.55
C VAL A 198 -10.07 -8.96 24.03
#